data_b341ad9e3b6bf27e402205d47360b518
#
_entry.id   b341ad9e3b6bf27e402205d47360b518
#
_cell.length_a   1.000
_cell.length_b   1.000
_cell.length_c   1.000
_cell.angle_alpha   90.00
_cell.angle_beta   90.00
_cell.angle_gamma   90.00
#
_symmetry.space_group_name_H-M   'P 1'
#
loop_
_entity.id
_entity.type
_entity.pdbx_description
1 polymer ?
#
loop_
_entity_poly.entity_id
_entity_poly.type
_entity_poly.pdbx_seq_one_letter_code
_entity_poly.pdbx_strand_id
1 'polypeptide(L)'
;NLVALAEETNLAKAMTDLVAGKQVNNSEKQSALHIGLRHSEVARETGQYDSVFGQLKKMAEVERSISEGNRRGFTQKPFTDIVQIGIGGSHLGSKFLIEALQEHRTGHVSIHFISNVDPNNFLETTKKLFSF
;
A
#
# COMPACT_ATOMS: atom_id res chain seq x y z
N ASN A 1 31.05 -14.65 16.39
CA ASN A 1 29.88 -15.36 15.91
C ASN A 1 28.71 -14.38 15.73
N LEU A 2 27.58 -14.78 15.14
CA LEU A 2 26.46 -13.89 14.88
C LEU A 2 25.80 -13.34 16.15
N VAL A 3 25.81 -14.09 17.25
CA VAL A 3 25.26 -13.64 18.54
C VAL A 3 26.11 -12.50 19.10
N ALA A 4 27.43 -12.65 19.10
CA ALA A 4 28.32 -11.59 19.56
C ALA A 4 28.18 -10.30 18.71
N LEU A 5 28.01 -10.44 17.41
CA LEU A 5 27.76 -9.30 16.53
C LEU A 5 26.43 -8.59 16.86
N ALA A 6 25.37 -9.36 17.14
CA ALA A 6 24.07 -8.81 17.55
C ALA A 6 24.15 -8.05 18.88
N GLU A 7 24.93 -8.56 19.84
CA GLU A 7 25.20 -7.89 21.12
C GLU A 7 26.01 -6.61 20.91
N GLU A 8 27.08 -6.68 20.14
CA GLU A 8 27.97 -5.55 19.85
C GLU A 8 27.23 -4.41 19.12
N THR A 9 26.32 -4.74 18.22
CA THR A 9 25.48 -3.76 17.48
C THR A 9 24.24 -3.32 18.25
N ASN A 10 24.01 -3.77 19.47
CA ASN A 10 22.81 -3.47 20.25
C ASN A 10 21.50 -3.79 19.52
N LEU A 11 21.43 -4.92 18.81
CA LEU A 11 20.27 -5.30 18.01
C LEU A 11 18.97 -5.35 18.85
N ALA A 12 19.02 -5.85 20.07
CA ALA A 12 17.86 -5.92 20.96
C ALA A 12 17.26 -4.53 21.24
N LYS A 13 18.11 -3.54 21.47
CA LYS A 13 17.67 -2.15 21.64
C LYS A 13 17.07 -1.57 20.34
N ALA A 14 17.70 -1.82 19.21
CA ALA A 14 17.20 -1.36 17.91
C ALA A 14 15.81 -1.93 17.60
N MET A 15 15.57 -3.21 17.91
CA MET A 15 14.26 -3.84 17.77
C MET A 15 13.22 -3.24 18.73
N THR A 16 13.59 -2.99 19.98
CA THR A 16 12.72 -2.35 20.96
C THR A 16 12.33 -0.94 20.52
N ASP A 17 13.28 -0.16 20.02
CA ASP A 17 13.05 1.19 19.52
C ASP A 17 12.16 1.19 18.26
N LEU A 18 12.32 0.21 17.37
CA LEU A 18 11.43 0.01 16.21
C LEU A 18 10.00 -0.28 16.65
N VAL A 19 9.81 -1.23 17.56
CA VAL A 19 8.48 -1.61 18.10
C VAL A 19 7.85 -0.44 18.86
N ALA A 20 8.65 0.36 19.56
CA ALA A 20 8.18 1.55 20.26
C ALA A 20 7.84 2.73 19.32
N GLY A 21 7.97 2.55 18.00
CA GLY A 21 7.67 3.61 17.02
C GLY A 21 8.63 4.79 17.08
N LYS A 22 9.84 4.60 17.64
CA LYS A 22 10.85 5.65 17.64
C LYS A 22 11.39 5.92 16.24
N GLN A 23 12.04 7.06 16.09
CA GLN A 23 12.69 7.46 14.83
C GLN A 23 13.93 6.61 14.58
N VAL A 24 13.76 5.46 13.92
CA VAL A 24 14.83 4.51 13.60
C VAL A 24 15.37 4.64 12.18
N ASN A 25 14.62 5.29 11.29
CA ASN A 25 15.08 5.60 9.94
C ASN A 25 15.90 6.89 9.97
N ASN A 26 17.22 6.72 10.03
CA ASN A 26 18.16 7.84 10.18
C ASN A 26 18.30 8.68 8.91
N SER A 27 18.06 8.11 7.73
CA SER A 27 18.18 8.81 6.45
C SER A 27 17.03 9.78 6.20
N GLU A 28 15.81 9.39 6.54
CA GLU A 28 14.61 10.21 6.36
C GLU A 28 14.15 10.87 7.67
N LYS A 29 14.81 10.58 8.78
CA LYS A 29 14.46 11.06 10.13
C LYS A 29 13.01 10.78 10.50
N GLN A 30 12.57 9.54 10.24
CA GLN A 30 11.19 9.11 10.48
C GLN A 30 11.12 7.80 11.28
N SER A 31 9.97 7.54 11.86
CA SER A 31 9.62 6.24 12.44
C SER A 31 9.29 5.24 11.34
N ALA A 32 9.63 3.97 11.53
CA ALA A 32 9.25 2.88 10.64
C ALA A 32 8.00 2.19 11.19
N LEU A 33 6.82 2.64 10.77
CA LEU A 33 5.53 2.23 11.34
C LEU A 33 4.90 1.00 10.69
N HIS A 34 5.58 0.35 9.74
CA HIS A 34 5.06 -0.83 9.02
C HIS A 34 4.73 -2.00 9.96
N ILE A 35 5.38 -2.10 11.10
CA ILE A 35 5.10 -3.10 12.12
C ILE A 35 3.68 -2.95 12.70
N GLY A 36 3.16 -1.72 12.73
CA GLY A 36 1.80 -1.43 13.19
C GLY A 36 0.71 -2.12 12.39
N LEU A 37 0.98 -2.49 11.12
CA LEU A 37 0.04 -3.24 10.28
C LEU A 37 -0.21 -4.67 10.79
N ARG A 38 0.67 -5.20 11.63
CA ARG A 38 0.61 -6.56 12.19
C ARG A 38 0.36 -6.58 13.70
N HIS A 39 0.16 -5.42 14.29
CA HIS A 39 -0.10 -5.34 15.73
C HIS A 39 -1.51 -5.85 16.08
N SER A 40 -1.56 -6.55 17.22
CA SER A 40 -2.80 -7.06 17.81
C SER A 40 -3.72 -5.93 18.33
N GLU A 41 -4.94 -6.28 18.71
CA GLU A 41 -5.93 -5.34 19.28
C GLU A 41 -5.38 -4.58 20.50
N VAL A 42 -4.52 -5.21 21.31
CA VAL A 42 -3.87 -4.59 22.47
C VAL A 42 -3.07 -3.33 22.09
N ALA A 43 -2.42 -3.33 20.94
CA ALA A 43 -1.69 -2.15 20.45
C ALA A 43 -2.62 -1.01 19.98
N ARG A 44 -3.87 -1.32 19.65
CA ARG A 44 -4.90 -0.31 19.36
C ARG A 44 -5.32 0.44 20.62
N GLU A 45 -5.39 -0.23 21.76
CA GLU A 45 -5.78 0.38 23.02
C GLU A 45 -4.72 1.37 23.55
N THR A 46 -3.44 1.17 23.19
CA THR A 46 -2.35 2.09 23.61
C THR A 46 -2.24 3.38 22.79
N GLY A 47 -2.94 3.47 21.65
CA GLY A 47 -2.87 4.62 20.75
C GLY A 47 -1.56 4.75 19.96
N GLN A 48 -0.59 3.88 20.18
CA GLN A 48 0.76 3.99 19.59
C GLN A 48 0.77 3.99 18.05
N TYR A 49 -0.19 3.31 17.43
CA TYR A 49 -0.30 3.16 15.97
C TYR A 49 -1.59 3.76 15.40
N ASP A 50 -2.20 4.71 16.07
CA ASP A 50 -3.47 5.33 15.65
C ASP A 50 -3.39 5.91 14.22
N SER A 51 -2.25 6.47 13.84
CA SER A 51 -2.04 6.98 12.48
C SER A 51 -2.11 5.86 11.42
N VAL A 52 -1.59 4.66 11.72
CA VAL A 52 -1.66 3.50 10.83
C VAL A 52 -3.09 3.01 10.71
N PHE A 53 -3.78 2.85 11.83
CA PHE A 53 -5.19 2.41 11.84
C PHE A 53 -6.12 3.43 11.19
N GLY A 54 -5.85 4.71 11.39
CA GLY A 54 -6.57 5.80 10.70
C GLY A 54 -6.41 5.72 9.18
N GLN A 55 -5.23 5.40 8.66
CA GLN A 55 -5.02 5.22 7.23
C GLN A 55 -5.71 3.95 6.70
N LEU A 56 -5.65 2.83 7.41
CA LEU A 56 -6.37 1.61 7.03
C LEU A 56 -7.89 1.84 6.94
N LYS A 57 -8.45 2.60 7.88
CA LYS A 57 -9.86 2.99 7.84
C LYS A 57 -10.19 3.81 6.60
N LYS A 58 -9.38 4.83 6.29
CA LYS A 58 -9.54 5.64 5.07
C LYS A 58 -9.44 4.79 3.80
N MET A 59 -8.52 3.83 3.75
CA MET A 59 -8.40 2.91 2.62
C MET A 59 -9.68 2.10 2.43
N ALA A 60 -10.24 1.54 3.50
CA ALA A 60 -11.50 0.80 3.44
C ALA A 60 -12.70 1.67 3.01
N GLU A 61 -12.73 2.93 3.45
CA GLU A 61 -13.78 3.88 3.04
C GLU A 61 -13.67 4.22 1.53
N VAL A 62 -12.46 4.45 1.04
CA VAL A 62 -12.20 4.71 -0.39
C VAL A 62 -12.57 3.49 -1.23
N GLU A 63 -12.10 2.32 -0.84
CA GLU A 63 -12.41 1.05 -1.51
C GLU A 63 -13.92 0.86 -1.62
N ARG A 64 -14.63 0.93 -0.50
CA ARG A 64 -16.09 0.79 -0.46
C ARG A 64 -16.79 1.80 -1.36
N SER A 65 -16.39 3.07 -1.31
CA SER A 65 -17.02 4.13 -2.10
C SER A 65 -16.86 3.92 -3.61
N ILE A 66 -15.76 3.28 -4.04
CA ILE A 66 -15.52 2.92 -5.44
C ILE A 66 -16.32 1.66 -5.81
N SER A 67 -16.25 0.61 -5.00
CA SER A 67 -16.92 -0.67 -5.25
C SER A 67 -18.45 -0.54 -5.30
N GLU A 68 -19.02 0.33 -4.47
CA GLU A 68 -20.47 0.63 -4.46
C GLU A 68 -20.86 1.65 -5.56
N GLY A 69 -19.91 2.18 -6.32
CA GLY A 69 -20.16 3.20 -7.36
C GLY A 69 -20.58 4.57 -6.81
N ASN A 70 -20.42 4.80 -5.50
CA ASN A 70 -20.75 6.07 -4.86
C ASN A 70 -19.75 7.17 -5.17
N ARG A 71 -18.47 6.80 -5.38
CA ARG A 71 -17.42 7.73 -5.77
C ARG A 71 -17.48 8.00 -7.26
N ARG A 72 -17.59 9.27 -7.63
CA ARG A 72 -17.75 9.72 -9.01
C ARG A 72 -16.50 10.44 -9.50
N GLY A 73 -16.19 10.25 -10.78
CA GLY A 73 -15.17 11.03 -11.49
C GLY A 73 -15.63 12.45 -11.82
N PHE A 74 -14.77 13.21 -12.49
CA PHE A 74 -15.10 14.56 -12.96
C PHE A 74 -16.36 14.58 -13.84
N THR A 75 -16.57 13.55 -14.65
CA THR A 75 -17.75 13.38 -15.51
C THR A 75 -19.02 12.91 -14.79
N GLN A 76 -19.00 12.84 -13.46
CA GLN A 76 -20.08 12.32 -12.61
C GLN A 76 -20.42 10.84 -12.86
N LYS A 77 -19.57 10.11 -13.59
CA LYS A 77 -19.69 8.67 -13.81
C LYS A 77 -18.94 7.89 -12.70
N PRO A 78 -19.40 6.67 -12.35
CA PRO A 78 -18.63 5.76 -11.48
C PRO A 78 -17.27 5.43 -12.10
N PHE A 79 -16.31 5.06 -11.27
CA PHE A 79 -15.04 4.53 -11.75
C PHE A 79 -15.23 3.10 -12.28
N THR A 80 -14.77 2.86 -13.49
CA THR A 80 -14.76 1.54 -14.14
C THR A 80 -13.35 0.97 -14.25
N ASP A 81 -12.35 1.85 -14.18
CA ASP A 81 -10.95 1.51 -14.41
C ASP A 81 -10.05 2.22 -13.41
N ILE A 82 -9.02 1.51 -12.95
CA ILE A 82 -7.93 2.05 -12.15
C ILE A 82 -6.63 1.80 -12.91
N VAL A 83 -5.86 2.85 -13.12
CA VAL A 83 -4.53 2.74 -13.72
C VAL A 83 -3.48 2.95 -12.63
N GLN A 84 -2.73 1.92 -12.32
CA GLN A 84 -1.62 1.99 -11.39
C GLN A 84 -0.33 2.24 -12.16
N ILE A 85 0.33 3.34 -11.84
CA ILE A 85 1.62 3.72 -12.41
C ILE A 85 2.69 3.50 -11.36
N GLY A 86 3.69 2.67 -11.65
CA GLY A 86 4.77 2.39 -10.72
C GLY A 86 5.78 1.39 -11.28
N ILE A 87 7.02 1.47 -10.83
CA ILE A 87 8.14 0.63 -11.26
C ILE A 87 8.69 -0.13 -10.05
N GLY A 88 9.22 -1.33 -10.26
CA GLY A 88 9.84 -2.15 -9.22
C GLY A 88 8.86 -2.50 -8.10
N GLY A 89 9.18 -2.15 -6.86
CA GLY A 89 8.35 -2.42 -5.69
C GLY A 89 6.98 -1.75 -5.73
N SER A 90 6.85 -0.62 -6.40
CA SER A 90 5.57 0.07 -6.60
C SER A 90 4.67 -0.59 -7.65
N HIS A 91 5.17 -1.59 -8.38
CA HIS A 91 4.41 -2.35 -9.37
C HIS A 91 4.22 -3.81 -8.95
N LEU A 92 5.32 -4.51 -8.64
CA LEU A 92 5.32 -5.97 -8.50
C LEU A 92 4.41 -6.47 -7.37
N GLY A 93 4.42 -5.80 -6.21
CA GLY A 93 3.59 -6.20 -5.07
C GLY A 93 2.10 -6.12 -5.37
N SER A 94 1.66 -5.02 -5.93
CA SER A 94 0.24 -4.80 -6.28
C SER A 94 -0.20 -5.73 -7.39
N LYS A 95 0.62 -5.91 -8.43
CA LYS A 95 0.33 -6.83 -9.53
C LYS A 95 0.20 -8.26 -9.01
N PHE A 96 1.15 -8.71 -8.20
CA PHE A 96 1.13 -10.03 -7.58
C PHE A 96 -0.18 -10.29 -6.81
N LEU A 97 -0.60 -9.35 -5.96
CA LEU A 97 -1.83 -9.49 -5.17
C LEU A 97 -3.07 -9.58 -6.06
N ILE A 98 -3.14 -8.75 -7.08
CA ILE A 98 -4.30 -8.71 -7.99
C ILE A 98 -4.39 -9.98 -8.82
N GLU A 99 -3.27 -10.51 -9.32
CA GLU A 99 -3.23 -11.76 -10.08
C GLU A 99 -3.52 -12.97 -9.18
N ALA A 100 -2.93 -13.03 -7.98
CA ALA A 100 -3.15 -14.14 -7.04
C ALA A 100 -4.58 -14.22 -6.52
N LEU A 101 -5.28 -13.07 -6.41
CA LEU A 101 -6.65 -13.00 -5.90
C LEU A 101 -7.70 -12.82 -7.01
N GLN A 102 -7.33 -13.05 -8.27
CA GLN A 102 -8.22 -12.83 -9.41
C GLN A 102 -9.55 -13.60 -9.30
N GLU A 103 -9.51 -14.85 -8.86
CA GLU A 103 -10.69 -15.69 -8.65
C GLU A 103 -11.62 -15.20 -7.54
N HIS A 104 -11.12 -14.35 -6.64
CA HIS A 104 -11.87 -13.79 -5.51
C HIS A 104 -12.39 -12.37 -5.78
N ARG A 105 -12.19 -11.84 -6.98
CA ARG A 105 -12.66 -10.51 -7.33
C ARG A 105 -14.18 -10.46 -7.42
N THR A 106 -14.79 -9.57 -6.67
CA THR A 106 -16.26 -9.36 -6.65
C THR A 106 -16.69 -8.06 -7.34
N GLY A 107 -15.74 -7.17 -7.64
CA GLY A 107 -16.03 -5.85 -8.21
C GLY A 107 -15.99 -5.82 -9.75
N HIS A 108 -16.56 -4.75 -10.29
CA HIS A 108 -16.64 -4.46 -11.74
C HIS A 108 -15.49 -3.56 -12.24
N VAL A 109 -14.60 -3.10 -11.35
CA VAL A 109 -13.52 -2.17 -11.69
C VAL A 109 -12.34 -2.94 -12.29
N SER A 110 -11.92 -2.57 -13.49
CA SER A 110 -10.73 -3.12 -14.14
C SER A 110 -9.46 -2.45 -13.63
N ILE A 111 -8.38 -3.20 -13.48
CA ILE A 111 -7.11 -2.68 -13.00
C ILE A 111 -6.05 -2.84 -14.08
N HIS A 112 -5.39 -1.75 -14.42
CA HIS A 112 -4.37 -1.66 -15.45
C HIS A 112 -3.05 -1.22 -14.83
N PHE A 113 -1.93 -1.69 -15.37
CA PHE A 113 -0.60 -1.39 -14.86
C PHE A 113 0.25 -0.70 -15.93
N ILE A 114 0.90 0.38 -15.54
CA ILE A 114 1.96 1.03 -16.31
C ILE A 114 3.23 0.95 -15.47
N SER A 115 4.16 0.12 -15.91
CA SER A 115 5.38 -0.21 -15.16
C SER A 115 6.67 0.15 -15.88
N ASN A 116 6.57 0.84 -16.99
CA ASN A 116 7.72 1.26 -17.80
C ASN A 116 7.60 2.74 -18.18
N VAL A 117 8.74 3.37 -18.39
CA VAL A 117 8.84 4.76 -18.93
C VAL A 117 8.63 4.82 -20.43
N ASP A 118 8.50 3.66 -21.11
CA ASP A 118 8.25 3.59 -22.54
C ASP A 118 6.86 4.18 -22.88
N PRO A 119 6.79 5.20 -23.70
CA PRO A 119 5.53 5.80 -24.16
C PRO A 119 4.56 4.79 -24.78
N ASN A 120 5.06 3.75 -25.44
CA ASN A 120 4.20 2.72 -26.04
C ASN A 120 3.45 1.92 -24.98
N ASN A 121 4.09 1.60 -23.85
CA ASN A 121 3.42 0.92 -22.74
C ASN A 121 2.26 1.76 -22.18
N PHE A 122 2.46 3.09 -22.07
CA PHE A 122 1.40 4.01 -21.69
C PHE A 122 0.27 4.03 -22.72
N LEU A 123 0.60 4.24 -24.00
CA LEU A 123 -0.39 4.34 -25.09
C LEU A 123 -1.22 3.06 -25.23
N GLU A 124 -0.59 1.89 -25.21
CA GLU A 124 -1.29 0.60 -25.31
C GLU A 124 -2.22 0.35 -24.12
N THR A 125 -1.75 0.65 -22.92
CA THR A 125 -2.54 0.47 -21.71
C THR A 125 -3.75 1.39 -21.69
N THR A 126 -3.57 2.64 -22.10
CA THR A 126 -4.63 3.67 -22.05
C THR A 126 -5.53 3.74 -23.28
N LYS A 127 -5.12 3.13 -24.39
CA LYS A 127 -5.85 3.14 -25.66
C LYS A 127 -7.31 2.68 -25.53
N LYS A 128 -7.57 1.68 -24.70
CA LYS A 128 -8.92 1.17 -24.46
C LYS A 128 -9.74 2.02 -23.48
N LEU A 129 -9.07 2.85 -22.68
CA LEU A 129 -9.71 3.67 -21.65
C LEU A 129 -10.27 4.98 -22.21
N PHE A 130 -9.70 5.46 -23.32
CA PHE A 130 -10.05 6.73 -23.99
C PHE A 130 -10.70 6.52 -25.36
N SER A 131 -11.22 5.32 -25.64
CA SER A 131 -12.05 5.12 -26.84
C SER A 131 -13.37 5.89 -26.67
N PHE A 132 -13.42 7.06 -27.28
CA PHE A 132 -14.62 7.89 -27.45
C PHE A 132 -15.55 7.27 -28.48
#